data_51e9355563b5ba9d8f0358ee5f1d9252
#
_entry.id   51e9355563b5ba9d8f0358ee5f1d9252
#
_cell.length_a   1.000
_cell.length_b   1.000
_cell.length_c   1.000
_cell.angle_alpha   90.00
_cell.angle_beta   90.00
_cell.angle_gamma   90.00
#
_symmetry.space_group_name_H-M   'P 1'
#
loop_
_entity.id
_entity.type
_entity.pdbx_description
1 polymer ?
#
loop_
_entity_poly.entity_id
_entity_poly.type
_entity_poly.pdbx_seq_one_letter_code
_entity_poly.pdbx_strand_id
1 'polypeptide(L)'
;PIDGSGGKWSYGGHTYSDTHDYGMMDVKMALAKSSNVAFAKLAVANYEGNEQRYVDRLNSMKVGERFNLDIQGEARAAIYGPGDAMWSRSSLSSMAIGYSTLLTPLHTLTFYNAIANDGKMMKPYFIENYQENGVVVKEFGPQEISGSICSKATAKEARRALRYVVEVGTGRFMNNAKFQIAGKTGTSRIAYGGKQGYEKNGYRRYQASFAGFYPADNPKYSAIVVLYSGDTRGNFYGGS
;
A
#
# COMPACT_ATOMS: atom_id res chain seq x y z
N PRO A 1 -3.91 19.83 10.68
CA PRO A 1 -2.57 19.46 11.14
C PRO A 1 -2.64 18.25 12.06
N ILE A 2 -1.62 17.40 12.00
CA ILE A 2 -1.47 16.17 12.78
C ILE A 2 -0.19 16.32 13.59
N ASP A 3 -0.28 16.14 14.91
CA ASP A 3 0.87 16.15 15.78
C ASP A 3 1.64 14.83 15.73
N GLY A 4 2.93 14.86 15.39
CA GLY A 4 3.85 13.73 15.35
C GLY A 4 4.25 13.17 16.72
N SER A 5 3.83 13.79 17.83
CA SER A 5 4.02 13.30 19.21
C SER A 5 5.46 12.94 19.56
N GLY A 6 6.44 13.75 19.16
CA GLY A 6 7.85 13.45 19.41
C GLY A 6 8.34 12.18 18.68
N GLY A 7 7.65 11.77 17.61
CA GLY A 7 7.98 10.56 16.84
C GLY A 7 7.54 9.25 17.49
N LYS A 8 6.74 9.27 18.57
CA LYS A 8 6.22 8.06 19.24
C LYS A 8 4.79 8.27 19.74
N TRP A 9 3.96 7.25 19.58
CA TRP A 9 2.60 7.24 20.08
C TRP A 9 2.13 5.82 20.39
N SER A 10 1.44 5.63 21.50
CA SER A 10 0.97 4.31 21.93
C SER A 10 -0.55 4.25 21.90
N TYR A 11 -1.08 3.16 21.36
CA TYR A 11 -2.50 2.88 21.31
C TYR A 11 -2.76 1.37 21.24
N GLY A 12 -3.79 0.88 21.95
CA GLY A 12 -4.20 -0.51 21.92
C GLY A 12 -3.13 -1.52 22.37
N GLY A 13 -2.20 -1.09 23.23
CA GLY A 13 -1.08 -1.92 23.69
C GLY A 13 0.11 -1.98 22.72
N HIS A 14 0.07 -1.21 21.62
CA HIS A 14 1.15 -1.12 20.64
C HIS A 14 1.75 0.30 20.60
N THR A 15 3.06 0.40 20.38
CA THR A 15 3.76 1.68 20.23
C THR A 15 4.18 1.86 18.77
N TYR A 16 3.65 2.90 18.16
CA TYR A 16 4.01 3.36 16.82
C TYR A 16 5.19 4.33 16.91
N SER A 17 6.14 4.18 16.00
CA SER A 17 7.34 5.02 15.99
C SER A 17 7.65 5.48 14.57
N ASP A 18 8.07 6.71 14.46
CA ASP A 18 8.69 7.30 13.28
C ASP A 18 10.21 7.31 13.45
N THR A 19 10.95 7.51 12.37
CA THR A 19 12.41 7.63 12.40
C THR A 19 12.89 8.93 13.03
N HIS A 20 12.05 9.96 13.01
CA HIS A 20 12.30 11.28 13.55
C HIS A 20 11.02 11.85 14.15
N ASP A 21 11.17 12.86 15.00
CA ASP A 21 10.08 13.78 15.35
C ASP A 21 9.87 14.75 14.17
N TYR A 22 8.69 14.67 13.55
CA TYR A 22 8.34 15.56 12.44
C TYR A 22 7.47 16.75 12.88
N GLY A 23 7.16 16.86 14.17
CA GLY A 23 6.29 17.91 14.73
C GLY A 23 4.89 17.89 14.10
N MET A 24 4.37 19.09 13.84
CA MET A 24 3.05 19.27 13.22
C MET A 24 3.12 19.09 11.70
N MET A 25 2.28 18.21 11.15
CA MET A 25 2.23 17.86 9.72
C MET A 25 0.82 17.99 9.15
N ASP A 26 0.70 18.23 7.86
CA ASP A 26 -0.50 17.90 7.11
C ASP A 26 -0.45 16.44 6.59
N VAL A 27 -1.55 15.96 6.05
CA VAL A 27 -1.65 14.58 5.53
C VAL A 27 -0.65 14.31 4.40
N LYS A 28 -0.40 15.30 3.53
CA LYS A 28 0.53 15.19 2.41
C LYS A 28 1.97 15.04 2.91
N MET A 29 2.37 15.84 3.90
CA MET A 29 3.68 15.73 4.54
C MET A 29 3.81 14.41 5.30
N ALA A 30 2.79 13.99 6.04
CA ALA A 30 2.77 12.69 6.73
C ALA A 30 2.97 11.52 5.76
N LEU A 31 2.34 11.58 4.57
CA LEU A 31 2.55 10.58 3.50
C LEU A 31 3.98 10.64 2.97
N ALA A 32 4.53 11.84 2.72
CA ALA A 32 5.88 12.03 2.21
C ALA A 32 6.94 11.50 3.18
N LYS A 33 6.76 11.74 4.47
CA LYS A 33 7.66 11.25 5.54
C LYS A 33 7.40 9.80 5.92
N SER A 34 6.30 9.20 5.42
CA SER A 34 5.86 7.85 5.81
C SER A 34 5.67 7.72 7.32
N SER A 35 5.02 8.72 7.94
CA SER A 35 4.82 8.76 9.38
C SER A 35 3.81 7.72 9.83
N ASN A 36 4.27 6.72 10.58
CA ASN A 36 3.42 5.71 11.20
C ASN A 36 2.53 6.34 12.27
N VAL A 37 3.10 7.25 13.06
CA VAL A 37 2.39 7.94 14.14
C VAL A 37 1.21 8.73 13.60
N ALA A 38 1.43 9.51 12.52
CA ALA A 38 0.37 10.32 11.94
C ALA A 38 -0.79 9.48 11.38
N PHE A 39 -0.50 8.43 10.61
CA PHE A 39 -1.54 7.58 10.03
C PHE A 39 -2.27 6.73 11.07
N ALA A 40 -1.57 6.20 12.08
CA ALA A 40 -2.21 5.50 13.19
C ALA A 40 -3.17 6.42 13.96
N LYS A 41 -2.76 7.65 14.28
CA LYS A 41 -3.61 8.67 14.92
C LYS A 41 -4.82 9.03 14.07
N LEU A 42 -4.62 9.25 12.76
CA LEU A 42 -5.73 9.58 11.85
C LEU A 42 -6.79 8.47 11.80
N ALA A 43 -6.35 7.21 11.74
CA ALA A 43 -7.28 6.08 11.73
C ALA A 43 -8.10 6.03 13.02
N VAL A 44 -7.43 6.12 14.17
CA VAL A 44 -8.11 6.11 15.47
C VAL A 44 -9.05 7.33 15.61
N ALA A 45 -8.58 8.54 15.32
CA ALA A 45 -9.40 9.75 15.45
C ALA A 45 -10.69 9.75 14.60
N ASN A 46 -10.70 9.01 13.49
CA ASN A 46 -11.84 9.01 12.56
C ASN A 46 -12.73 7.74 12.64
N TYR A 47 -12.22 6.65 13.20
CA TYR A 47 -12.89 5.35 13.13
C TYR A 47 -12.96 4.59 14.46
N GLU A 48 -12.33 5.06 15.55
CA GLU A 48 -12.48 4.42 16.88
C GLU A 48 -13.94 4.38 17.29
N GLY A 49 -14.39 3.20 17.71
CA GLY A 49 -15.80 2.93 18.04
C GLY A 49 -16.69 2.66 16.81
N ASN A 50 -16.15 2.75 15.62
CA ASN A 50 -16.83 2.36 14.37
C ASN A 50 -15.82 1.80 13.34
N GLU A 51 -14.99 0.87 13.79
CA GLU A 51 -13.86 0.30 13.03
C GLU A 51 -14.35 -0.46 11.80
N GLN A 52 -15.55 -1.03 11.84
CA GLN A 52 -16.14 -1.69 10.67
C GLN A 52 -16.27 -0.75 9.48
N ARG A 53 -16.57 0.52 9.71
CA ARG A 53 -16.64 1.53 8.64
C ARG A 53 -15.30 1.71 7.90
N TYR A 54 -14.17 1.56 8.61
CA TYR A 54 -12.85 1.57 7.95
C TYR A 54 -12.66 0.37 7.02
N VAL A 55 -13.00 -0.82 7.51
CA VAL A 55 -12.94 -2.06 6.72
C VAL A 55 -13.89 -2.00 5.53
N ASP A 56 -15.12 -1.54 5.73
CA ASP A 56 -16.10 -1.34 4.65
C ASP A 56 -15.58 -0.37 3.58
N ARG A 57 -14.85 0.68 4.00
CA ARG A 57 -14.22 1.61 3.06
C ARG A 57 -13.14 0.94 2.23
N LEU A 58 -12.27 0.11 2.82
CA LEU A 58 -11.26 -0.66 2.07
C LEU A 58 -11.94 -1.62 1.08
N ASN A 59 -12.99 -2.32 1.51
CA ASN A 59 -13.76 -3.22 0.65
C ASN A 59 -14.47 -2.48 -0.49
N SER A 60 -15.03 -1.30 -0.22
CA SER A 60 -15.66 -0.45 -1.25
C SER A 60 -14.66 0.03 -2.31
N MET A 61 -13.40 0.21 -1.93
CA MET A 61 -12.30 0.53 -2.84
C MET A 61 -11.69 -0.71 -3.52
N LYS A 62 -12.26 -1.90 -3.29
CA LYS A 62 -11.81 -3.16 -3.92
C LYS A 62 -10.35 -3.54 -3.63
N VAL A 63 -9.82 -3.13 -2.47
CA VAL A 63 -8.41 -3.33 -2.11
C VAL A 63 -8.02 -4.80 -2.04
N GLY A 64 -8.91 -5.68 -1.57
CA GLY A 64 -8.71 -7.13 -1.45
C GLY A 64 -9.51 -7.95 -2.46
N GLU A 65 -9.99 -7.36 -3.56
CA GLU A 65 -10.83 -8.04 -4.55
C GLU A 65 -10.07 -9.18 -5.25
N ARG A 66 -10.73 -10.33 -5.38
CA ARG A 66 -10.18 -11.45 -6.14
C ARG A 66 -10.23 -11.16 -7.64
N PHE A 67 -9.11 -11.34 -8.32
CA PHE A 67 -9.01 -11.01 -9.75
C PHE A 67 -9.51 -12.13 -10.66
N ASN A 68 -9.53 -13.40 -10.21
CA ASN A 68 -9.80 -14.57 -11.04
C ASN A 68 -8.93 -14.51 -12.32
N LEU A 69 -7.62 -14.56 -12.08
CA LEU A 69 -6.61 -14.46 -13.14
C LEU A 69 -6.64 -15.67 -14.08
N ASP A 70 -6.14 -15.46 -15.30
CA ASP A 70 -6.02 -16.52 -16.32
C ASP A 70 -4.86 -17.50 -16.03
N ILE A 71 -4.16 -17.32 -14.92
CA ILE A 71 -3.03 -18.14 -14.46
C ILE A 71 -3.38 -18.80 -13.13
N GLN A 72 -2.78 -19.96 -12.88
CA GLN A 72 -2.93 -20.66 -11.60
C GLN A 72 -2.09 -20.00 -10.50
N GLY A 73 -2.51 -20.19 -9.23
CA GLY A 73 -1.73 -19.76 -8.08
C GLY A 73 -2.06 -18.34 -7.57
N GLU A 74 -3.20 -17.77 -7.96
CA GLU A 74 -3.65 -16.51 -7.37
C GLU A 74 -3.84 -16.63 -5.85
N ALA A 75 -3.00 -15.93 -5.08
CA ALA A 75 -3.13 -15.89 -3.63
C ALA A 75 -4.31 -15.01 -3.21
N ARG A 76 -5.00 -15.42 -2.17
CA ARG A 76 -6.12 -14.66 -1.62
C ARG A 76 -5.60 -13.49 -0.78
N ALA A 77 -6.19 -12.32 -0.98
CA ALA A 77 -6.07 -11.22 -0.04
C ALA A 77 -6.90 -11.50 1.23
N ALA A 78 -6.50 -10.91 2.35
CA ALA A 78 -7.31 -10.90 3.57
C ALA A 78 -7.27 -9.50 4.20
N ILE A 79 -8.45 -8.97 4.49
CA ILE A 79 -8.67 -7.74 5.25
C ILE A 79 -9.54 -8.15 6.43
N TYR A 80 -8.93 -8.21 7.61
CA TYR A 80 -9.64 -8.61 8.82
C TYR A 80 -10.46 -7.46 9.38
N GLY A 81 -11.64 -7.74 9.93
CA GLY A 81 -12.54 -6.76 10.52
C GLY A 81 -12.90 -7.06 11.98
N PRO A 82 -13.63 -6.16 12.65
CA PRO A 82 -14.21 -6.43 13.95
C PRO A 82 -15.05 -7.72 13.92
N GLY A 83 -14.78 -8.61 14.87
CA GLY A 83 -15.39 -9.95 14.92
C GLY A 83 -14.52 -11.08 14.38
N ASP A 84 -13.49 -10.79 13.59
CA ASP A 84 -12.50 -11.81 13.20
C ASP A 84 -11.58 -12.17 14.38
N ALA A 85 -11.20 -13.44 14.48
CA ALA A 85 -10.29 -13.91 15.54
C ALA A 85 -8.92 -13.21 15.54
N MET A 86 -8.52 -12.64 14.40
CA MET A 86 -7.27 -11.89 14.24
C MET A 86 -7.42 -10.40 14.60
N TRP A 87 -8.64 -9.93 14.90
CA TRP A 87 -8.86 -8.53 15.25
C TRP A 87 -8.46 -8.26 16.71
N SER A 88 -7.78 -7.16 16.94
CA SER A 88 -7.36 -6.68 18.26
C SER A 88 -7.59 -5.18 18.38
N ARG A 89 -7.46 -4.63 19.59
CA ARG A 89 -7.59 -3.20 19.82
C ARG A 89 -6.63 -2.33 18.99
N SER A 90 -5.47 -2.86 18.60
CA SER A 90 -4.50 -2.15 17.74
C SER A 90 -4.69 -2.42 16.26
N SER A 91 -5.64 -3.26 15.84
CA SER A 91 -5.78 -3.65 14.42
C SER A 91 -6.09 -2.47 13.52
N LEU A 92 -7.00 -1.57 13.92
CA LEU A 92 -7.33 -0.37 13.15
C LEU A 92 -6.09 0.50 12.86
N SER A 93 -5.34 0.85 13.90
CA SER A 93 -4.16 1.70 13.77
C SER A 93 -3.01 0.98 13.05
N SER A 94 -2.87 -0.33 13.22
CA SER A 94 -1.89 -1.15 12.50
C SER A 94 -2.24 -1.28 11.02
N MET A 95 -3.52 -1.41 10.68
CA MET A 95 -4.00 -1.48 9.30
C MET A 95 -3.71 -0.19 8.54
N ALA A 96 -3.81 0.97 9.20
CA ALA A 96 -3.51 2.26 8.61
C ALA A 96 -2.05 2.44 8.17
N ILE A 97 -1.15 1.62 8.68
CA ILE A 97 0.27 1.60 8.32
C ILE A 97 0.69 0.32 7.58
N GLY A 98 -0.29 -0.47 7.10
CA GLY A 98 -0.07 -1.61 6.22
C GLY A 98 0.13 -2.95 6.92
N TYR A 99 -0.14 -3.07 8.24
CA TYR A 99 -0.22 -4.34 8.96
C TYR A 99 -1.68 -4.81 9.08
N SER A 100 -1.90 -5.98 9.66
CA SER A 100 -3.24 -6.58 9.85
C SER A 100 -4.03 -6.76 8.56
N THR A 101 -3.34 -6.79 7.41
CA THR A 101 -3.87 -7.13 6.08
C THR A 101 -2.89 -8.04 5.36
N LEU A 102 -3.40 -8.90 4.47
CA LEU A 102 -2.59 -9.70 3.57
C LEU A 102 -2.97 -9.34 2.14
N LEU A 103 -2.08 -8.64 1.45
CA LEU A 103 -2.26 -8.22 0.06
C LEU A 103 -1.09 -8.73 -0.78
N THR A 104 -1.37 -9.20 -1.98
CA THR A 104 -0.30 -9.51 -2.92
C THR A 104 0.26 -8.21 -3.53
N PRO A 105 1.49 -8.22 -4.06
CA PRO A 105 2.01 -7.08 -4.82
C PRO A 105 1.06 -6.64 -5.95
N LEU A 106 0.37 -7.59 -6.58
CA LEU A 106 -0.58 -7.30 -7.64
C LEU A 106 -1.80 -6.50 -7.15
N HIS A 107 -2.31 -6.78 -5.93
CA HIS A 107 -3.37 -5.96 -5.33
C HIS A 107 -2.91 -4.51 -5.11
N THR A 108 -1.70 -4.33 -4.58
CA THR A 108 -1.11 -3.01 -4.41
C THR A 108 -0.94 -2.30 -5.76
N LEU A 109 -0.37 -2.97 -6.76
CA LEU A 109 -0.20 -2.41 -8.10
C LEU A 109 -1.54 -1.99 -8.72
N THR A 110 -2.56 -2.84 -8.63
CA THR A 110 -3.91 -2.56 -9.16
C THR A 110 -4.54 -1.34 -8.48
N PHE A 111 -4.33 -1.17 -7.18
CA PHE A 111 -4.81 0.01 -6.46
C PHE A 111 -4.10 1.30 -6.90
N TYR A 112 -2.77 1.27 -7.06
CA TYR A 112 -2.01 2.41 -7.61
C TYR A 112 -2.39 2.72 -9.06
N ASN A 113 -2.61 1.67 -9.87
CA ASN A 113 -3.13 1.83 -11.22
C ASN A 113 -4.50 2.54 -11.23
N ALA A 114 -5.41 2.18 -10.32
CA ALA A 114 -6.70 2.84 -10.23
C ALA A 114 -6.57 4.33 -9.84
N ILE A 115 -5.65 4.70 -8.93
CA ILE A 115 -5.35 6.11 -8.62
C ILE A 115 -4.82 6.84 -9.86
N ALA A 116 -3.92 6.20 -10.62
CA ALA A 116 -3.39 6.73 -11.87
C ALA A 116 -4.46 6.91 -12.94
N ASN A 117 -5.49 6.05 -12.95
CA ASN A 117 -6.59 5.99 -13.91
C ASN A 117 -7.87 6.69 -13.40
N ASP A 118 -7.72 7.85 -12.74
CA ASP A 118 -8.81 8.69 -12.23
C ASP A 118 -9.84 7.98 -11.33
N GLY A 119 -9.40 6.95 -10.61
CA GLY A 119 -10.22 6.15 -9.70
C GLY A 119 -10.85 4.92 -10.33
N LYS A 120 -10.67 4.69 -11.64
CA LYS A 120 -11.18 3.51 -12.34
C LYS A 120 -10.24 2.33 -12.14
N MET A 121 -10.73 1.24 -11.53
CA MET A 121 -9.96 0.04 -11.28
C MET A 121 -10.17 -1.00 -12.37
N MET A 122 -9.09 -1.37 -13.04
CA MET A 122 -9.07 -2.37 -14.10
C MET A 122 -8.58 -3.71 -13.55
N LYS A 123 -9.15 -4.79 -14.06
CA LYS A 123 -8.69 -6.16 -13.76
C LYS A 123 -7.33 -6.38 -14.42
N PRO A 124 -6.29 -6.84 -13.67
CA PRO A 124 -5.06 -7.27 -14.29
C PRO A 124 -5.29 -8.54 -15.11
N TYR A 125 -4.63 -8.63 -16.26
CA TYR A 125 -4.61 -9.83 -17.10
C TYR A 125 -3.22 -9.98 -17.73
N PHE A 126 -2.84 -11.21 -18.06
CA PHE A 126 -1.50 -11.56 -18.55
C PHE A 126 -1.51 -12.09 -19.96
N ILE A 127 -2.67 -12.50 -20.46
CA ILE A 127 -2.85 -13.12 -21.76
C ILE A 127 -3.67 -12.17 -22.62
N GLU A 128 -3.12 -11.72 -23.73
CA GLU A 128 -3.82 -10.85 -24.69
C GLU A 128 -4.68 -11.67 -25.66
N ASN A 129 -4.13 -12.77 -26.16
CA ASN A 129 -4.86 -13.65 -27.07
C ASN A 129 -4.31 -15.07 -27.07
N TYR A 130 -5.11 -16.00 -27.59
CA TYR A 130 -4.67 -17.32 -27.99
C TYR A 130 -4.63 -17.41 -29.52
N GLN A 131 -3.57 -18.01 -30.06
CA GLN A 131 -3.38 -18.18 -31.49
C GLN A 131 -3.21 -19.64 -31.85
N GLU A 132 -3.85 -20.07 -32.93
CA GLU A 132 -3.62 -21.37 -33.58
C GLU A 132 -3.12 -21.11 -35.01
N ASN A 133 -1.96 -21.61 -35.34
CA ASN A 133 -1.31 -21.44 -36.66
C ASN A 133 -1.19 -19.97 -37.08
N GLY A 134 -0.95 -19.05 -36.13
CA GLY A 134 -0.83 -17.61 -36.38
C GLY A 134 -2.18 -16.87 -36.50
N VAL A 135 -3.30 -17.57 -36.34
CA VAL A 135 -4.65 -16.97 -36.35
C VAL A 135 -5.11 -16.78 -34.91
N VAL A 136 -5.56 -15.60 -34.54
CA VAL A 136 -6.15 -15.32 -33.22
C VAL A 136 -7.50 -16.06 -33.12
N VAL A 137 -7.58 -17.04 -32.22
CA VAL A 137 -8.80 -17.82 -31.95
C VAL A 137 -9.58 -17.30 -30.75
N LYS A 138 -8.91 -16.58 -29.86
CA LYS A 138 -9.54 -15.95 -28.70
C LYS A 138 -8.75 -14.72 -28.30
N GLU A 139 -9.44 -13.61 -28.07
CA GLU A 139 -8.86 -12.34 -27.60
C GLU A 139 -9.38 -12.00 -26.21
N PHE A 140 -8.50 -11.47 -25.37
CA PHE A 140 -8.82 -10.95 -24.05
C PHE A 140 -8.62 -9.44 -24.07
N GLY A 141 -9.56 -8.70 -23.51
CA GLY A 141 -9.51 -7.25 -23.43
C GLY A 141 -9.53 -6.75 -22.00
N PRO A 142 -9.31 -5.44 -21.80
CA PRO A 142 -9.39 -4.82 -20.50
C PRO A 142 -10.80 -4.96 -19.90
N GLN A 143 -10.86 -5.40 -18.65
CA GLN A 143 -12.08 -5.53 -17.87
C GLN A 143 -12.04 -4.58 -16.68
N GLU A 144 -13.16 -3.95 -16.37
CA GLU A 144 -13.30 -3.05 -15.24
C GLU A 144 -13.77 -3.83 -14.00
N ILE A 145 -13.07 -3.67 -12.87
CA ILE A 145 -13.51 -4.18 -11.56
C ILE A 145 -14.46 -3.16 -10.91
N SER A 146 -14.09 -1.87 -10.99
CA SER A 146 -14.87 -0.78 -10.42
C SER A 146 -14.69 0.50 -11.22
N GLY A 147 -15.79 1.14 -11.57
CA GLY A 147 -15.81 2.46 -12.25
C GLY A 147 -15.27 3.58 -11.37
N SER A 148 -15.30 3.41 -10.06
CA SER A 148 -14.83 4.45 -9.14
C SER A 148 -14.50 3.90 -7.75
N ILE A 149 -13.23 3.78 -7.42
CA ILE A 149 -12.76 3.57 -6.04
C ILE A 149 -12.78 4.89 -5.24
N CYS A 150 -12.74 6.01 -5.94
CA CYS A 150 -12.83 7.37 -5.39
C CYS A 150 -13.18 8.36 -6.52
N SER A 151 -13.56 9.60 -6.17
CA SER A 151 -13.80 10.64 -7.16
C SER A 151 -12.53 10.99 -7.95
N LYS A 152 -12.67 11.49 -9.19
CA LYS A 152 -11.54 12.00 -9.99
C LYS A 152 -10.76 13.09 -9.26
N ALA A 153 -11.45 13.95 -8.51
CA ALA A 153 -10.80 14.98 -7.70
C ALA A 153 -9.93 14.36 -6.61
N THR A 154 -10.43 13.34 -5.90
CA THR A 154 -9.65 12.60 -4.88
C THR A 154 -8.46 11.87 -5.51
N ALA A 155 -8.64 11.21 -6.66
CA ALA A 155 -7.55 10.56 -7.37
C ALA A 155 -6.46 11.56 -7.79
N LYS A 156 -6.84 12.76 -8.26
CA LYS A 156 -5.92 13.84 -8.60
C LYS A 156 -5.11 14.31 -7.38
N GLU A 157 -5.76 14.51 -6.24
CA GLU A 157 -5.05 14.89 -5.00
C GLU A 157 -4.13 13.75 -4.50
N ALA A 158 -4.57 12.49 -4.60
CA ALA A 158 -3.72 11.35 -4.29
C ALA A 158 -2.47 11.29 -5.19
N ARG A 159 -2.61 11.53 -6.50
CA ARG A 159 -1.46 11.62 -7.44
C ARG A 159 -0.49 12.73 -7.03
N ARG A 160 -0.98 13.91 -6.66
CA ARG A 160 -0.15 15.03 -6.17
C ARG A 160 0.58 14.68 -4.87
N ALA A 161 -0.10 14.01 -3.95
CA ALA A 161 0.52 13.56 -2.71
C ALA A 161 1.60 12.50 -2.96
N LEU A 162 1.37 11.54 -3.88
CA LEU A 162 2.34 10.54 -4.29
C LEU A 162 3.52 11.14 -5.07
N ARG A 163 3.30 12.18 -5.86
CA ARG A 163 4.38 12.96 -6.49
C ARG A 163 5.24 13.64 -5.41
N TYR A 164 4.62 14.24 -4.42
CA TYR A 164 5.32 14.90 -3.32
C TYR A 164 6.20 13.95 -2.49
N VAL A 165 5.81 12.67 -2.37
CA VAL A 165 6.67 11.63 -1.76
C VAL A 165 8.01 11.50 -2.52
N VAL A 166 7.99 11.61 -3.84
CA VAL A 166 9.19 11.53 -4.68
C VAL A 166 9.95 12.86 -4.69
N GLU A 167 9.28 13.99 -4.56
CA GLU A 167 9.94 15.30 -4.53
C GLU A 167 10.72 15.55 -3.23
N VAL A 168 10.11 15.30 -2.08
CA VAL A 168 10.67 15.70 -0.78
C VAL A 168 10.70 14.60 0.28
N GLY A 169 10.11 13.44 -0.02
CA GLY A 169 9.89 12.36 0.92
C GLY A 169 10.84 11.18 0.77
N THR A 170 10.34 10.03 1.18
CA THR A 170 11.10 8.76 1.17
C THR A 170 11.43 8.25 -0.23
N GLY A 171 10.78 8.75 -1.27
CA GLY A 171 11.04 8.41 -2.68
C GLY A 171 11.98 9.36 -3.42
N ARG A 172 12.61 10.34 -2.75
CA ARG A 172 13.40 11.40 -3.37
C ARG A 172 14.58 10.94 -4.23
N PHE A 173 15.09 9.73 -4.00
CA PHE A 173 16.16 9.13 -4.82
C PHE A 173 15.74 8.93 -6.28
N MET A 174 14.43 8.85 -6.58
CA MET A 174 13.90 8.75 -7.95
C MET A 174 13.58 10.10 -8.59
N ASN A 175 13.79 11.22 -7.90
CA ASN A 175 13.46 12.55 -8.44
C ASN A 175 14.39 12.99 -9.59
N ASN A 176 15.49 12.25 -9.87
CA ASN A 176 16.42 12.51 -10.96
C ASN A 176 16.08 11.76 -12.27
N ALA A 177 14.95 11.06 -12.31
CA ALA A 177 14.50 10.38 -13.52
C ALA A 177 14.19 11.40 -14.64
N LYS A 178 14.36 10.98 -15.90
CA LYS A 178 14.03 11.80 -17.09
C LYS A 178 12.56 12.18 -17.18
N PHE A 179 11.72 11.53 -16.41
CA PHE A 179 10.26 11.75 -16.31
C PHE A 179 9.85 11.77 -14.84
N GLN A 180 8.80 12.51 -14.56
CA GLN A 180 8.29 12.61 -13.20
C GLN A 180 7.63 11.31 -12.77
N ILE A 181 8.05 10.78 -11.62
CA ILE A 181 7.50 9.58 -10.98
C ILE A 181 6.64 10.00 -9.79
N ALA A 182 5.52 9.33 -9.59
CA ALA A 182 4.72 9.42 -8.37
C ALA A 182 4.59 8.02 -7.76
N GLY A 183 4.75 7.91 -6.45
CA GLY A 183 4.68 6.61 -5.79
C GLY A 183 5.05 6.66 -4.31
N LYS A 184 5.10 5.48 -3.71
CA LYS A 184 5.37 5.32 -2.27
C LYS A 184 6.30 4.15 -2.01
N THR A 185 7.26 4.35 -1.14
CA THR A 185 8.09 3.29 -0.57
C THR A 185 7.33 2.54 0.52
N GLY A 186 7.58 1.26 0.65
CA GLY A 186 7.12 0.44 1.76
C GLY A 186 8.27 -0.34 2.37
N THR A 187 8.26 -0.49 3.68
CA THR A 187 9.17 -1.37 4.42
C THR A 187 8.38 -2.04 5.53
N SER A 188 8.23 -3.35 5.46
CA SER A 188 7.53 -4.12 6.48
C SER A 188 8.42 -5.22 7.05
N ARG A 189 8.20 -5.56 8.31
CA ARG A 189 8.79 -6.74 8.92
C ARG A 189 7.98 -7.96 8.52
N ILE A 190 8.66 -9.06 8.24
CA ILE A 190 8.04 -10.35 7.92
C ILE A 190 8.10 -11.22 9.16
N ALA A 191 6.94 -11.73 9.59
CA ALA A 191 6.88 -12.64 10.72
C ALA A 191 7.50 -14.00 10.38
N TYR A 192 8.24 -14.57 11.34
CA TYR A 192 8.75 -15.95 11.23
C TYR A 192 7.65 -17.00 11.40
N GLY A 193 6.48 -16.58 11.91
CA GLY A 193 5.36 -17.46 12.22
C GLY A 193 5.43 -18.04 13.66
N GLY A 194 4.30 -18.58 14.11
CA GLY A 194 4.15 -19.14 15.44
C GLY A 194 4.50 -18.14 16.56
N LYS A 195 5.19 -18.61 17.60
CA LYS A 195 5.58 -17.80 18.76
C LYS A 195 6.81 -16.90 18.52
N GLN A 196 7.46 -17.00 17.36
CA GLN A 196 8.71 -16.29 17.10
C GLN A 196 8.53 -14.82 16.70
N GLY A 197 7.30 -14.42 16.31
CA GLY A 197 7.00 -13.03 15.94
C GLY A 197 7.88 -12.52 14.79
N TYR A 198 8.40 -11.30 14.92
CA TYR A 198 9.18 -10.61 13.89
C TYR A 198 10.70 -10.70 14.09
N GLU A 199 11.18 -11.44 15.08
CA GLU A 199 12.60 -11.61 15.36
C GLU A 199 12.91 -13.04 15.82
N LYS A 200 14.00 -13.62 15.31
CA LYS A 200 14.50 -14.94 15.65
C LYS A 200 16.01 -14.89 15.78
N ASN A 201 16.53 -15.22 16.97
CA ASN A 201 17.99 -15.24 17.26
C ASN A 201 18.72 -13.92 16.89
N GLY A 202 18.05 -12.76 17.10
CA GLY A 202 18.59 -11.46 16.72
C GLY A 202 18.48 -11.11 15.24
N TYR A 203 17.90 -11.97 14.42
CA TYR A 203 17.66 -11.73 12.99
C TYR A 203 16.23 -11.28 12.75
N ARG A 204 16.07 -10.38 11.78
CA ARG A 204 14.79 -9.89 11.27
C ARG A 204 14.70 -10.12 9.79
N ARG A 205 13.50 -10.31 9.28
CA ARG A 205 13.20 -10.41 7.86
C ARG A 205 12.38 -9.20 7.44
N TYR A 206 12.73 -8.65 6.30
CA TYR A 206 12.07 -7.46 5.76
C TYR A 206 11.59 -7.68 4.34
N GLN A 207 10.50 -6.99 4.02
CA GLN A 207 10.04 -6.76 2.67
C GLN A 207 10.14 -5.27 2.40
N ALA A 208 10.95 -4.90 1.42
CA ALA A 208 11.05 -3.55 0.89
C ALA A 208 10.29 -3.46 -0.41
N SER A 209 9.61 -2.36 -0.67
CA SER A 209 8.84 -2.17 -1.89
C SER A 209 8.80 -0.72 -2.33
N PHE A 210 8.55 -0.53 -3.61
CA PHE A 210 8.11 0.71 -4.18
C PHE A 210 6.97 0.43 -5.15
N ALA A 211 5.85 1.14 -4.99
CA ALA A 211 4.72 1.11 -5.91
C ALA A 211 4.44 2.53 -6.42
N GLY A 212 4.19 2.68 -7.71
CA GLY A 212 3.96 3.98 -8.32
C GLY A 212 3.60 3.93 -9.79
N PHE A 213 3.62 5.09 -10.41
CA PHE A 213 3.28 5.28 -11.82
C PHE A 213 4.05 6.46 -12.43
N TYR A 214 4.13 6.48 -13.74
CA TYR A 214 4.77 7.54 -14.52
C TYR A 214 4.18 7.67 -15.93
N PRO A 215 4.27 8.87 -16.57
CA PRO A 215 4.55 10.16 -15.94
C PRO A 215 3.53 10.51 -14.84
N ALA A 216 3.93 11.29 -13.83
CA ALA A 216 3.07 11.59 -12.67
C ALA A 216 1.80 12.36 -13.06
N ASP A 217 1.91 13.31 -14.03
CA ASP A 217 0.81 14.19 -14.43
C ASP A 217 -0.17 13.52 -15.41
N ASN A 218 0.35 12.67 -16.30
CA ASN A 218 -0.45 11.90 -17.28
C ASN A 218 0.03 10.45 -17.29
N PRO A 219 -0.35 9.64 -16.30
CA PRO A 219 0.14 8.30 -16.13
C PRO A 219 -0.10 7.40 -17.35
N LYS A 220 0.97 6.71 -17.78
CA LYS A 220 0.94 5.72 -18.85
C LYS A 220 1.26 4.32 -18.35
N TYR A 221 2.08 4.25 -17.30
CA TYR A 221 2.57 3.00 -16.75
C TYR A 221 2.47 3.03 -15.23
N SER A 222 2.13 1.92 -14.63
CA SER A 222 2.26 1.65 -13.20
C SER A 222 3.23 0.50 -12.97
N ALA A 223 3.98 0.56 -11.88
CA ALA A 223 4.97 -0.45 -11.55
C ALA A 223 5.01 -0.70 -10.04
N ILE A 224 5.35 -1.92 -9.67
CA ILE A 224 5.71 -2.30 -8.31
C ILE A 224 6.99 -3.12 -8.33
N VAL A 225 7.90 -2.82 -7.40
CA VAL A 225 9.08 -3.63 -7.13
C VAL A 225 9.01 -4.08 -5.69
N VAL A 226 9.25 -5.36 -5.45
CA VAL A 226 9.26 -5.94 -4.10
C VAL A 226 10.53 -6.75 -3.91
N LEU A 227 11.27 -6.43 -2.87
CA LEU A 227 12.49 -7.13 -2.48
C LEU A 227 12.26 -7.79 -1.12
N TYR A 228 12.55 -9.07 -1.05
CA TYR A 228 12.58 -9.80 0.21
C TYR A 228 14.02 -9.91 0.67
N SER A 229 14.35 -9.36 1.84
CA SER A 229 15.62 -9.63 2.47
C SER A 229 15.53 -10.98 3.20
N GLY A 230 16.62 -11.73 3.16
CA GLY A 230 16.82 -12.86 4.07
C GLY A 230 16.93 -12.39 5.52
N ASP A 231 17.41 -13.27 6.40
CA ASP A 231 17.65 -12.92 7.79
C ASP A 231 18.76 -11.86 7.88
N THR A 232 18.44 -10.69 8.44
CA THR A 232 19.37 -9.56 8.60
C THR A 232 19.43 -9.10 10.04
N ARG A 233 20.61 -8.62 10.45
CA ARG A 233 20.78 -7.85 11.67
C ARG A 233 20.84 -6.38 11.30
N GLY A 234 19.91 -5.57 11.81
CA GLY A 234 19.84 -4.16 11.50
C GLY A 234 18.60 -3.75 10.69
N ASN A 235 18.66 -2.59 10.10
CA ASN A 235 17.53 -2.01 9.35
C ASN A 235 17.71 -2.24 7.86
N PHE A 236 16.59 -2.53 7.19
CA PHE A 236 16.48 -2.63 5.75
C PHE A 236 15.34 -1.71 5.30
N TYR A 237 15.62 -0.77 4.42
CA TYR A 237 14.63 0.24 4.01
C TYR A 237 14.29 0.13 2.54
N GLY A 238 13.00 0.28 2.21
CA GLY A 238 12.49 0.29 0.84
C GLY A 238 12.87 1.51 0.00
N GLY A 239 13.71 2.38 0.54
CA GLY A 239 14.20 3.59 -0.12
C GLY A 239 15.72 3.62 -0.30
N SER A 240 16.40 2.50 -0.08
CA SER A 240 17.87 2.38 -0.26
C SER A 240 18.23 1.51 -1.43
#